data_4f7453d729b795a0d8e815b229daa5f0
#
_entry.id   4f7453d729b795a0d8e815b229daa5f0
#
_cell.length_a   1.000
_cell.length_b   1.000
_cell.length_c   1.000
_cell.angle_alpha   90.00
_cell.angle_beta   90.00
_cell.angle_gamma   90.00
#
_symmetry.space_group_name_H-M   'P 1'
#
loop_
_entity.id
_entity.type
_entity.pdbx_description
1 polymer ?
#
loop_
_entity_poly.entity_id
_entity_poly.type
_entity_poly.pdbx_seq_one_letter_code
_entity_poly.pdbx_strand_id
1 'polypeptide(L)'
;MKKRILLCLAVVLMSCLAAAAQDAKMQPLTFWYEYTVNPGKDAQFMELVKTVGAPVRDKLLADGVILAWGVHVGLLRAPGNATHIIWYSVADWSGVEKVDSAMRAQIAKLDDEATKSGTAKKGSSGGATVTSRMMDAADVSKTRDYLTRDLVFVTGTGAPPAGVLPWTRYNFVKVKPGKGGDFRKTWEKYNKPVLDKLVADGVVLAYGLAVEEVKTDGDFTHFVWYATKDLAAFEKVRAAYTADRDKRSQEEQDAIIAEFLKTIEPDASRSEVGRSIMFKVGGMK
;
A
#
# COMPACT_ATOMS: atom_id res chain seq x y z
N MET A 1 33.26 -42.86 20.10
CA MET A 1 33.26 -42.09 18.87
C MET A 1 31.86 -41.90 18.28
N LYS A 2 30.97 -42.90 18.20
CA LYS A 2 29.61 -42.78 17.57
C LYS A 2 28.67 -41.73 18.21
N LYS A 3 28.71 -41.54 19.58
CA LYS A 3 27.84 -40.55 20.25
C LYS A 3 28.22 -39.08 19.97
N ARG A 4 29.49 -38.77 19.67
CA ARG A 4 29.93 -37.41 19.34
C ARG A 4 29.56 -37.00 17.91
N ILE A 5 29.53 -37.98 16.99
CA ILE A 5 29.11 -37.75 15.58
C ILE A 5 27.61 -37.47 15.53
N LEU A 6 26.80 -38.17 16.33
CA LEU A 6 25.33 -37.91 16.37
C LEU A 6 25.01 -36.52 16.95
N LEU A 7 25.76 -36.03 17.92
CA LEU A 7 25.56 -34.72 18.51
C LEU A 7 25.90 -33.58 17.51
N CYS A 8 26.97 -33.74 16.72
CA CYS A 8 27.36 -32.78 15.69
C CYS A 8 26.33 -32.75 14.54
N LEU A 9 25.76 -33.90 14.17
CA LEU A 9 24.71 -33.93 13.12
C LEU A 9 23.42 -33.24 13.57
N ALA A 10 23.03 -33.41 14.85
CA ALA A 10 21.85 -32.78 15.41
C ALA A 10 22.00 -31.24 15.51
N VAL A 11 23.18 -30.75 15.86
CA VAL A 11 23.46 -29.29 15.90
C VAL A 11 23.48 -28.67 14.50
N VAL A 12 24.02 -29.39 13.51
CA VAL A 12 24.02 -28.91 12.11
C VAL A 12 22.60 -28.91 11.52
N LEU A 13 21.77 -29.93 11.83
CA LEU A 13 20.35 -29.91 11.40
C LEU A 13 19.56 -28.82 12.10
N MET A 14 19.76 -28.53 13.38
CA MET A 14 19.08 -27.41 14.05
C MET A 14 19.53 -26.06 13.53
N SER A 15 20.79 -25.87 13.16
CA SER A 15 21.27 -24.62 12.56
C SER A 15 20.74 -24.44 11.13
N CYS A 16 20.57 -25.49 10.34
CA CYS A 16 19.93 -25.41 9.03
C CYS A 16 18.42 -25.11 9.11
N LEU A 17 17.72 -25.63 10.12
CA LEU A 17 16.30 -25.30 10.36
C LEU A 17 16.12 -23.87 10.87
N ALA A 18 17.03 -23.36 11.69
CA ALA A 18 17.01 -21.96 12.13
C ALA A 18 17.30 -20.98 10.97
N ALA A 19 18.21 -21.32 10.06
CA ALA A 19 18.48 -20.51 8.86
C ALA A 19 17.31 -20.52 7.87
N ALA A 20 16.59 -21.64 7.72
CA ALA A 20 15.39 -21.72 6.88
C ALA A 20 14.18 -20.98 7.46
N ALA A 21 14.13 -20.80 8.80
CA ALA A 21 13.06 -20.03 9.48
C ALA A 21 13.29 -18.51 9.40
N GLN A 22 14.48 -18.05 9.03
CA GLN A 22 14.85 -16.63 9.00
C GLN A 22 14.54 -15.91 7.68
N ASP A 23 14.08 -16.62 6.66
CA ASP A 23 13.86 -16.06 5.30
C ASP A 23 12.38 -16.05 4.84
N ALA A 24 11.43 -16.34 5.70
CA ALA A 24 10.05 -15.97 5.44
C ALA A 24 9.91 -14.46 5.65
N LYS A 25 10.37 -13.66 4.68
CA LYS A 25 10.14 -12.22 4.68
C LYS A 25 8.65 -11.99 4.91
N MET A 26 8.33 -11.29 5.99
CA MET A 26 6.97 -10.86 6.27
C MET A 26 6.43 -10.18 5.00
N GLN A 27 5.32 -10.69 4.48
CA GLN A 27 4.61 -10.12 3.33
C GLN A 27 3.35 -9.43 3.87
N PRO A 28 3.44 -8.16 4.26
CA PRO A 28 2.32 -7.48 4.87
C PRO A 28 1.12 -7.40 3.92
N LEU A 29 -0.04 -7.37 4.53
CA LEU A 29 -1.30 -7.05 3.87
C LEU A 29 -1.55 -5.55 3.97
N THR A 30 -1.92 -4.92 2.87
CA THR A 30 -2.31 -3.51 2.85
C THR A 30 -3.74 -3.38 2.37
N PHE A 31 -4.59 -2.79 3.19
CA PHE A 31 -5.97 -2.48 2.87
C PHE A 31 -6.05 -1.06 2.33
N TRP A 32 -6.80 -0.87 1.25
CA TRP A 32 -6.95 0.38 0.53
C TRP A 32 -8.43 0.73 0.43
N TYR A 33 -8.76 1.99 0.77
CA TYR A 33 -10.08 2.58 0.61
C TYR A 33 -9.95 3.75 -0.35
N GLU A 34 -10.47 3.61 -1.56
CA GLU A 34 -10.53 4.67 -2.55
C GLU A 34 -11.84 5.42 -2.44
N TYR A 35 -11.77 6.73 -2.18
CA TYR A 35 -12.94 7.60 -2.06
C TYR A 35 -12.98 8.64 -3.17
N THR A 36 -14.16 8.86 -3.73
CA THR A 36 -14.46 10.05 -4.54
C THR A 36 -15.17 11.06 -3.64
N VAL A 37 -14.40 11.99 -3.10
CA VAL A 37 -14.94 13.07 -2.24
C VAL A 37 -15.75 14.04 -3.10
N ASN A 38 -16.93 14.41 -2.62
CA ASN A 38 -17.84 15.32 -3.31
C ASN A 38 -17.22 16.72 -3.43
N PRO A 39 -17.48 17.47 -4.54
CA PRO A 39 -16.94 18.82 -4.71
C PRO A 39 -17.25 19.73 -3.51
N GLY A 40 -16.21 20.38 -2.98
CA GLY A 40 -16.31 21.28 -1.84
C GLY A 40 -16.41 20.58 -0.47
N LYS A 41 -16.36 19.25 -0.40
CA LYS A 41 -16.47 18.47 0.84
C LYS A 41 -15.13 17.95 1.40
N ASP A 42 -14.00 18.33 0.81
CA ASP A 42 -12.66 17.86 1.22
C ASP A 42 -12.41 18.12 2.72
N ALA A 43 -12.74 19.32 3.22
CA ALA A 43 -12.55 19.65 4.62
C ALA A 43 -13.40 18.79 5.55
N GLN A 44 -14.66 18.55 5.18
CA GLN A 44 -15.59 17.70 5.94
C GLN A 44 -15.13 16.24 5.93
N PHE A 45 -14.71 15.72 4.79
CA PHE A 45 -14.14 14.38 4.67
C PHE A 45 -12.90 14.21 5.56
N MET A 46 -11.97 15.16 5.47
CA MET A 46 -10.75 15.12 6.28
C MET A 46 -11.00 15.30 7.77
N GLU A 47 -12.03 16.03 8.16
CA GLU A 47 -12.46 16.09 9.56
C GLU A 47 -12.91 14.70 10.06
N LEU A 48 -13.72 13.97 9.28
CA LEU A 48 -14.13 12.60 9.63
C LEU A 48 -12.91 11.67 9.71
N VAL A 49 -11.98 11.77 8.77
CA VAL A 49 -10.74 10.99 8.84
C VAL A 49 -9.99 11.26 10.15
N LYS A 50 -9.83 12.54 10.54
CA LYS A 50 -9.08 12.95 11.74
C LYS A 50 -9.79 12.63 13.05
N THR A 51 -11.11 12.76 13.10
CA THR A 51 -11.88 12.61 14.35
C THR A 51 -12.38 11.19 14.57
N VAL A 52 -12.62 10.42 13.53
CA VAL A 52 -13.15 9.05 13.61
C VAL A 52 -12.04 8.03 13.37
N GLY A 53 -11.42 8.07 12.20
CA GLY A 53 -10.53 7.00 11.75
C GLY A 53 -9.11 7.09 12.29
N ALA A 54 -8.54 8.30 12.38
CA ALA A 54 -7.15 8.45 12.81
C ALA A 54 -6.93 8.01 14.28
N PRO A 55 -7.79 8.34 15.25
CA PRO A 55 -7.59 7.90 16.64
C PRO A 55 -7.53 6.37 16.78
N VAL A 56 -8.36 5.64 16.01
CA VAL A 56 -8.36 4.17 16.00
C VAL A 56 -7.07 3.64 15.41
N ARG A 57 -6.68 4.15 14.22
CA ARG A 57 -5.45 3.70 13.55
C ARG A 57 -4.21 4.04 14.35
N ASP A 58 -4.16 5.20 14.99
CA ASP A 58 -3.04 5.61 15.85
C ASP A 58 -2.89 4.70 17.06
N LYS A 59 -4.00 4.35 17.71
CA LYS A 59 -3.98 3.38 18.80
C LYS A 59 -3.48 2.02 18.32
N LEU A 60 -4.02 1.50 17.24
CA LEU A 60 -3.60 0.20 16.69
C LEU A 60 -2.16 0.21 16.18
N LEU A 61 -1.65 1.35 15.71
CA LEU A 61 -0.24 1.54 15.37
C LEU A 61 0.64 1.47 16.63
N ALA A 62 0.25 2.14 17.70
CA ALA A 62 0.96 2.09 18.99
C ALA A 62 0.94 0.69 19.61
N ASP A 63 -0.17 -0.04 19.44
CA ASP A 63 -0.33 -1.43 19.89
C ASP A 63 0.43 -2.44 19.00
N GLY A 64 1.03 -2.01 17.87
CA GLY A 64 1.76 -2.86 16.92
C GLY A 64 0.88 -3.73 16.02
N VAL A 65 -0.44 -3.50 15.99
CA VAL A 65 -1.38 -4.20 15.08
C VAL A 65 -1.25 -3.65 13.66
N ILE A 66 -1.23 -2.32 13.52
CA ILE A 66 -0.94 -1.64 12.25
C ILE A 66 0.57 -1.39 12.17
N LEU A 67 1.17 -1.68 11.02
CA LEU A 67 2.58 -1.42 10.73
C LEU A 67 2.79 0.01 10.23
N ALA A 68 1.88 0.47 9.38
CA ALA A 68 1.85 1.81 8.82
C ALA A 68 0.43 2.15 8.37
N TRP A 69 0.10 3.44 8.31
CA TRP A 69 -1.13 3.92 7.70
C TRP A 69 -0.98 5.33 7.15
N GLY A 70 -1.84 5.70 6.21
CA GLY A 70 -1.80 7.03 5.63
C GLY A 70 -3.05 7.41 4.86
N VAL A 71 -3.04 8.66 4.43
CA VAL A 71 -4.05 9.25 3.54
C VAL A 71 -3.33 9.92 2.38
N HIS A 72 -3.68 9.55 1.16
CA HIS A 72 -3.16 10.15 -0.07
C HIS A 72 -4.25 10.94 -0.77
N VAL A 73 -3.83 12.01 -1.44
CA VAL A 73 -4.67 12.81 -2.36
C VAL A 73 -4.05 12.74 -3.75
N GLY A 74 -4.86 12.43 -4.75
CA GLY A 74 -4.41 12.37 -6.14
C GLY A 74 -3.89 13.72 -6.64
N LEU A 75 -2.75 13.73 -7.33
CA LEU A 75 -2.23 14.93 -7.99
C LEU A 75 -3.07 15.28 -9.21
N LEU A 76 -3.48 14.28 -9.97
CA LEU A 76 -4.26 14.44 -11.20
C LEU A 76 -5.68 13.94 -10.99
N ARG A 77 -6.65 14.76 -11.34
CA ARG A 77 -8.05 14.38 -11.35
C ARG A 77 -8.41 13.84 -12.74
N ALA A 78 -8.77 12.57 -12.80
CA ALA A 78 -9.30 11.95 -13.99
C ALA A 78 -10.66 11.30 -13.68
N PRO A 79 -11.59 11.23 -14.64
CA PRO A 79 -12.84 10.52 -14.46
C PRO A 79 -12.59 9.08 -13.99
N GLY A 80 -13.27 8.65 -12.93
CA GLY A 80 -13.12 7.32 -12.37
C GLY A 80 -11.95 7.12 -11.40
N ASN A 81 -11.04 8.09 -11.25
CA ASN A 81 -9.99 8.03 -10.24
C ASN A 81 -10.50 8.51 -8.87
N ALA A 82 -10.00 7.87 -7.82
CA ALA A 82 -10.24 8.32 -6.47
C ALA A 82 -9.62 9.70 -6.22
N THR A 83 -10.28 10.52 -5.42
CA THR A 83 -9.73 11.81 -4.97
C THR A 83 -8.87 11.64 -3.72
N HIS A 84 -9.27 10.70 -2.85
CA HIS A 84 -8.59 10.36 -1.59
C HIS A 84 -8.45 8.85 -1.47
N ILE A 85 -7.32 8.43 -0.95
CA ILE A 85 -7.04 7.02 -0.65
C ILE A 85 -6.62 6.95 0.81
N ILE A 86 -7.34 6.16 1.59
CA ILE A 86 -6.95 5.81 2.96
C ILE A 86 -6.40 4.39 2.91
N TRP A 87 -5.25 4.16 3.53
CA TRP A 87 -4.66 2.83 3.57
C TRP A 87 -4.07 2.52 4.93
N TYR A 88 -3.97 1.24 5.24
CA TYR A 88 -3.21 0.73 6.37
C TYR A 88 -2.58 -0.62 6.03
N SER A 89 -1.41 -0.90 6.61
CA SER A 89 -0.71 -2.17 6.46
C SER A 89 -0.66 -2.93 7.79
N VAL A 90 -0.85 -4.23 7.73
CA VAL A 90 -0.84 -5.17 8.86
C VAL A 90 -0.01 -6.40 8.51
N ALA A 91 0.42 -7.16 9.51
CA ALA A 91 1.23 -8.35 9.31
C ALA A 91 0.45 -9.50 8.64
N ASP A 92 -0.84 -9.65 8.97
CA ASP A 92 -1.67 -10.78 8.60
C ASP A 92 -3.18 -10.47 8.65
N TRP A 93 -4.00 -11.47 8.35
CA TRP A 93 -5.46 -11.39 8.38
C TRP A 93 -6.03 -11.07 9.76
N SER A 94 -5.38 -11.51 10.86
CA SER A 94 -5.79 -11.16 12.23
C SER A 94 -5.68 -9.64 12.46
N GLY A 95 -4.65 -9.01 11.88
CA GLY A 95 -4.52 -7.56 11.87
C GLY A 95 -5.69 -6.88 11.15
N VAL A 96 -6.12 -7.39 9.98
CA VAL A 96 -7.27 -6.86 9.24
C VAL A 96 -8.54 -6.93 10.09
N GLU A 97 -8.82 -8.08 10.72
CA GLU A 97 -9.98 -8.28 11.61
C GLU A 97 -9.99 -7.32 12.80
N LYS A 98 -8.83 -7.11 13.43
CA LYS A 98 -8.70 -6.17 14.55
C LYS A 98 -8.98 -4.72 14.13
N VAL A 99 -8.50 -4.31 12.96
CA VAL A 99 -8.77 -2.96 12.44
C VAL A 99 -10.26 -2.79 12.14
N ASP A 100 -10.88 -3.73 11.42
CA ASP A 100 -12.31 -3.69 11.11
C ASP A 100 -13.16 -3.61 12.38
N SER A 101 -12.91 -4.50 13.34
CA SER A 101 -13.64 -4.54 14.62
C SER A 101 -13.50 -3.23 15.41
N ALA A 102 -12.29 -2.67 15.49
CA ALA A 102 -12.06 -1.42 16.19
C ALA A 102 -12.72 -0.23 15.50
N MET A 103 -12.71 -0.18 14.17
CA MET A 103 -13.38 0.87 13.39
C MET A 103 -14.91 0.81 13.57
N ARG A 104 -15.51 -0.38 13.48
CA ARG A 104 -16.95 -0.56 13.71
C ARG A 104 -17.35 -0.12 15.14
N ALA A 105 -16.59 -0.52 16.15
CA ALA A 105 -16.83 -0.13 17.53
C ALA A 105 -16.77 1.39 17.72
N GLN A 106 -15.80 2.06 17.11
CA GLN A 106 -15.66 3.52 17.18
C GLN A 106 -16.84 4.23 16.51
N ILE A 107 -17.24 3.79 15.31
CA ILE A 107 -18.39 4.36 14.59
C ILE A 107 -19.66 4.19 15.42
N ALA A 108 -19.92 2.98 15.92
CA ALA A 108 -21.10 2.71 16.75
C ALA A 108 -21.14 3.58 18.01
N LYS A 109 -20.00 3.77 18.69
CA LYS A 109 -19.88 4.64 19.85
C LYS A 109 -20.24 6.09 19.52
N LEU A 110 -19.69 6.64 18.45
CA LEU A 110 -19.93 8.03 18.04
C LEU A 110 -21.37 8.25 17.57
N ASP A 111 -21.96 7.28 16.90
CA ASP A 111 -23.36 7.33 16.47
C ASP A 111 -24.33 7.28 17.67
N ASP A 112 -24.02 6.48 18.71
CA ASP A 112 -24.77 6.44 19.96
C ASP A 112 -24.66 7.77 20.76
N GLU A 113 -23.45 8.33 20.85
CA GLU A 113 -23.21 9.65 21.46
C GLU A 113 -23.98 10.77 20.75
N ALA A 114 -23.96 10.78 19.40
CA ALA A 114 -24.72 11.75 18.61
C ALA A 114 -26.24 11.62 18.82
N THR A 115 -26.73 10.39 18.96
CA THR A 115 -28.15 10.13 19.25
C THR A 115 -28.56 10.62 20.64
N LYS A 116 -27.74 10.34 21.66
CA LYS A 116 -28.00 10.77 23.06
C LYS A 116 -27.95 12.29 23.22
N SER A 117 -27.05 12.96 22.50
CA SER A 117 -26.92 14.43 22.52
C SER A 117 -28.04 15.17 21.77
N GLY A 118 -28.95 14.45 21.11
CA GLY A 118 -30.04 15.03 20.32
C GLY A 118 -29.56 15.65 19.00
N THR A 119 -28.30 15.51 18.64
CA THR A 119 -27.74 15.97 17.35
C THR A 119 -28.12 15.06 16.20
N ALA A 120 -28.47 13.78 16.50
CA ALA A 120 -29.00 12.81 15.53
C ALA A 120 -30.48 12.55 15.84
N LYS A 121 -31.41 12.91 14.95
CA LYS A 121 -32.81 12.49 15.02
C LYS A 121 -32.94 11.06 14.53
N LYS A 122 -33.45 10.16 15.39
CA LYS A 122 -33.72 8.75 15.05
C LYS A 122 -34.69 8.69 13.87
N GLY A 123 -34.23 8.14 12.73
CA GLY A 123 -35.05 7.90 11.54
C GLY A 123 -35.09 9.03 10.52
N SER A 124 -34.31 10.11 10.67
CA SER A 124 -34.17 11.12 9.61
C SER A 124 -32.91 10.86 8.79
N SER A 125 -33.02 10.87 7.47
CA SER A 125 -31.90 10.84 6.52
C SER A 125 -30.93 12.04 6.64
N GLY A 126 -31.24 12.99 7.52
CA GLY A 126 -30.42 14.17 7.85
C GLY A 126 -29.77 14.11 9.24
N GLY A 127 -29.69 12.94 9.88
CA GLY A 127 -29.06 12.78 11.20
C GLY A 127 -27.53 12.90 11.12
N ALA A 128 -26.94 13.47 12.15
CA ALA A 128 -25.51 13.74 12.25
C ALA A 128 -24.66 12.49 12.60
N THR A 129 -25.08 11.30 12.19
CA THR A 129 -24.29 10.06 12.37
C THR A 129 -23.00 10.10 11.54
N VAL A 130 -21.98 9.36 11.95
CA VAL A 130 -20.73 9.23 11.18
C VAL A 130 -21.02 8.74 9.77
N THR A 131 -21.87 7.72 9.64
CA THR A 131 -22.26 7.14 8.36
C THR A 131 -22.93 8.18 7.45
N SER A 132 -23.92 8.93 7.93
CA SER A 132 -24.60 9.97 7.13
C SER A 132 -23.66 11.10 6.72
N ARG A 133 -22.74 11.51 7.61
CA ARG A 133 -21.72 12.51 7.30
C ARG A 133 -20.72 12.01 6.24
N MET A 134 -20.37 10.72 6.26
CA MET A 134 -19.50 10.12 5.24
C MET A 134 -20.21 10.09 3.88
N MET A 135 -21.49 9.67 3.83
CA MET A 135 -22.30 9.66 2.60
C MET A 135 -22.51 11.07 2.01
N ASP A 136 -22.58 12.11 2.86
CA ASP A 136 -22.63 13.51 2.40
C ASP A 136 -21.27 13.98 1.86
N ALA A 137 -20.18 13.51 2.47
CA ALA A 137 -18.83 13.94 2.10
C ALA A 137 -18.25 13.22 0.88
N ALA A 138 -18.64 11.97 0.63
CA ALA A 138 -18.10 11.13 -0.46
C ALA A 138 -19.20 10.41 -1.23
N ASP A 139 -18.98 10.21 -2.53
CA ASP A 139 -19.83 9.40 -3.40
C ASP A 139 -19.55 7.92 -3.16
N VAL A 140 -20.37 7.29 -2.30
CA VAL A 140 -20.20 5.88 -1.91
C VAL A 140 -20.35 4.91 -3.09
N SER A 141 -21.06 5.30 -4.15
CA SER A 141 -21.19 4.45 -5.35
C SER A 141 -19.89 4.32 -6.15
N LYS A 142 -18.93 5.21 -5.89
CA LYS A 142 -17.59 5.23 -6.49
C LYS A 142 -16.48 4.83 -5.53
N THR A 143 -16.83 4.48 -4.29
CA THR A 143 -15.87 3.96 -3.32
C THR A 143 -15.45 2.55 -3.74
N ARG A 144 -14.16 2.29 -3.68
CA ARG A 144 -13.58 0.96 -3.94
C ARG A 144 -12.71 0.56 -2.77
N ASP A 145 -12.83 -0.71 -2.38
CA ASP A 145 -11.98 -1.30 -1.36
C ASP A 145 -11.24 -2.48 -1.97
N TYR A 146 -9.95 -2.59 -1.68
CA TYR A 146 -9.17 -3.75 -2.07
C TYR A 146 -8.09 -4.06 -1.06
N LEU A 147 -7.69 -5.31 -1.02
CA LEU A 147 -6.65 -5.84 -0.15
C LEU A 147 -5.52 -6.38 -1.01
N THR A 148 -4.31 -5.98 -0.70
CA THR A 148 -3.11 -6.42 -1.41
C THR A 148 -2.12 -7.07 -0.47
N ARG A 149 -1.28 -7.94 -1.03
CA ARG A 149 -0.13 -8.53 -0.35
C ARG A 149 1.15 -8.03 -1.02
N ASP A 150 2.07 -7.55 -0.23
CA ASP A 150 3.38 -7.15 -0.73
C ASP A 150 4.23 -8.38 -1.08
N LEU A 151 4.57 -8.54 -2.36
CA LEU A 151 5.50 -9.57 -2.85
C LEU A 151 6.96 -9.11 -2.70
N VAL A 152 7.18 -7.81 -2.85
CA VAL A 152 8.45 -7.12 -2.63
C VAL A 152 8.14 -5.83 -1.91
N PHE A 153 8.87 -5.58 -0.82
CA PHE A 153 8.82 -4.33 -0.07
C PHE A 153 10.24 -3.96 0.35
N VAL A 154 10.69 -2.78 -0.03
CA VAL A 154 12.03 -2.28 0.28
C VAL A 154 11.93 -0.84 0.78
N THR A 155 12.58 -0.56 1.88
CA THR A 155 12.71 0.80 2.44
C THR A 155 14.18 1.20 2.49
N GLY A 156 14.44 2.49 2.42
CA GLY A 156 15.76 3.04 2.75
C GLY A 156 16.14 2.81 4.21
N THR A 157 17.40 3.00 4.53
CA THR A 157 18.01 2.81 5.85
C THR A 157 17.62 3.88 6.88
N GLY A 158 16.38 4.30 6.91
CA GLY A 158 15.83 5.26 7.87
C GLY A 158 14.36 5.46 7.66
N ALA A 159 13.64 5.73 8.76
CA ALA A 159 12.29 6.27 8.64
C ALA A 159 12.34 7.55 7.80
N PRO A 160 11.32 7.84 6.99
CA PRO A 160 11.21 9.15 6.35
C PRO A 160 11.45 10.24 7.41
N PRO A 161 12.21 11.29 7.09
CA PRO A 161 12.45 12.38 8.05
C PRO A 161 11.12 12.85 8.64
N ALA A 162 11.09 13.12 9.94
CA ALA A 162 9.88 13.56 10.62
C ALA A 162 9.25 14.76 9.88
N GLY A 163 7.95 14.66 9.58
CA GLY A 163 7.24 15.71 8.85
C GLY A 163 7.33 15.63 7.32
N VAL A 164 8.12 14.73 6.75
CA VAL A 164 8.10 14.48 5.30
C VAL A 164 6.86 13.70 4.94
N LEU A 165 6.02 14.30 4.10
CA LEU A 165 4.85 13.68 3.50
C LEU A 165 5.21 13.21 2.09
N PRO A 166 5.41 11.90 1.87
CA PRO A 166 5.91 11.40 0.60
C PRO A 166 4.94 11.61 -0.56
N TRP A 167 5.51 11.72 -1.75
CA TRP A 167 4.82 11.57 -3.01
C TRP A 167 4.99 10.14 -3.49
N THR A 168 3.89 9.51 -3.88
CA THR A 168 3.91 8.11 -4.33
C THR A 168 3.39 8.01 -5.75
N ARG A 169 4.10 7.28 -6.58
CA ARG A 169 3.62 6.85 -7.89
C ARG A 169 3.18 5.40 -7.80
N TYR A 170 2.00 5.14 -8.32
CA TYR A 170 1.42 3.81 -8.47
C TYR A 170 1.32 3.48 -9.96
N ASN A 171 1.72 2.27 -10.34
CA ASN A 171 1.54 1.74 -11.67
C ASN A 171 0.73 0.44 -11.52
N PHE A 172 -0.53 0.50 -11.88
CA PHE A 172 -1.46 -0.62 -11.83
C PHE A 172 -1.31 -1.44 -13.10
N VAL A 173 -1.21 -2.75 -12.96
CA VAL A 173 -0.92 -3.68 -14.04
C VAL A 173 -1.86 -4.87 -13.96
N LYS A 174 -2.48 -5.22 -15.07
CA LYS A 174 -3.25 -6.46 -15.19
C LYS A 174 -2.35 -7.55 -15.73
N VAL A 175 -1.97 -8.46 -14.84
CA VAL A 175 -1.15 -9.62 -15.20
C VAL A 175 -2.07 -10.73 -15.71
N LYS A 176 -1.69 -11.35 -16.82
CA LYS A 176 -2.43 -12.45 -17.45
C LYS A 176 -2.59 -13.64 -16.50
N PRO A 177 -3.70 -14.38 -16.55
CA PRO A 177 -3.93 -15.56 -15.72
C PRO A 177 -2.74 -16.54 -15.79
N GLY A 178 -2.28 -17.00 -14.62
CA GLY A 178 -1.15 -17.92 -14.48
C GLY A 178 0.24 -17.31 -14.69
N LYS A 179 0.35 -16.00 -14.99
CA LYS A 179 1.62 -15.32 -15.29
C LYS A 179 2.20 -14.49 -14.13
N GLY A 180 1.59 -14.52 -12.94
CA GLY A 180 2.07 -13.73 -11.80
C GLY A 180 3.52 -14.00 -11.40
N GLY A 181 3.93 -15.28 -11.38
CA GLY A 181 5.31 -15.65 -11.06
C GLY A 181 6.32 -15.21 -12.13
N ASP A 182 5.94 -15.30 -13.43
CA ASP A 182 6.78 -14.85 -14.54
C ASP A 182 6.90 -13.31 -14.51
N PHE A 183 5.80 -12.59 -14.30
CA PHE A 183 5.80 -11.13 -14.17
C PHE A 183 6.70 -10.68 -13.02
N ARG A 184 6.58 -11.28 -11.84
CA ARG A 184 7.42 -10.97 -10.69
C ARG A 184 8.91 -11.18 -11.00
N LYS A 185 9.30 -12.33 -11.59
CA LYS A 185 10.68 -12.62 -11.96
C LYS A 185 11.24 -11.59 -12.95
N THR A 186 10.45 -11.23 -13.98
CA THR A 186 10.85 -10.23 -14.98
C THR A 186 11.01 -8.87 -14.33
N TRP A 187 10.08 -8.48 -13.46
CA TRP A 187 10.15 -7.22 -12.73
C TRP A 187 11.36 -7.18 -11.77
N GLU A 188 11.60 -8.25 -10.99
CA GLU A 188 12.76 -8.36 -10.10
C GLU A 188 14.09 -8.31 -10.86
N LYS A 189 14.14 -8.87 -12.07
CA LYS A 189 15.34 -8.87 -12.91
C LYS A 189 15.68 -7.48 -13.45
N TYR A 190 14.69 -6.72 -13.90
CA TYR A 190 14.94 -5.49 -14.67
C TYR A 190 14.62 -4.19 -13.90
N ASN A 191 13.62 -4.19 -13.06
CA ASN A 191 13.20 -2.96 -12.35
C ASN A 191 13.80 -2.85 -10.95
N LYS A 192 13.83 -3.96 -10.22
CA LYS A 192 14.32 -3.98 -8.83
C LYS A 192 15.73 -3.42 -8.69
N PRO A 193 16.75 -3.78 -9.52
CA PRO A 193 18.11 -3.24 -9.37
C PRO A 193 18.20 -1.73 -9.51
N VAL A 194 17.37 -1.13 -10.38
CA VAL A 194 17.32 0.35 -10.55
C VAL A 194 16.73 0.98 -9.30
N LEU A 195 15.65 0.43 -8.77
CA LEU A 195 15.00 0.93 -7.56
C LEU A 195 15.86 0.72 -6.31
N ASP A 196 16.55 -0.42 -6.19
CA ASP A 196 17.50 -0.67 -5.08
C ASP A 196 18.60 0.41 -5.03
N LYS A 197 19.16 0.74 -6.20
CA LYS A 197 20.15 1.82 -6.28
C LYS A 197 19.57 3.16 -5.88
N LEU A 198 18.37 3.49 -6.34
CA LEU A 198 17.71 4.77 -6.00
C LEU A 198 17.36 4.87 -4.53
N VAL A 199 17.05 3.75 -3.87
CA VAL A 199 16.88 3.69 -2.41
C VAL A 199 18.23 3.92 -1.71
N ALA A 200 19.28 3.25 -2.14
CA ALA A 200 20.63 3.45 -1.59
C ALA A 200 21.13 4.90 -1.75
N ASP A 201 20.79 5.55 -2.87
CA ASP A 201 21.13 6.95 -3.16
C ASP A 201 20.19 7.94 -2.42
N GLY A 202 19.17 7.48 -1.67
CA GLY A 202 18.20 8.32 -0.95
C GLY A 202 17.24 9.11 -1.85
N VAL A 203 17.10 8.74 -3.12
CA VAL A 203 16.15 9.33 -4.08
C VAL A 203 14.76 8.76 -3.87
N VAL A 204 14.66 7.45 -3.70
CA VAL A 204 13.45 6.71 -3.38
C VAL A 204 13.47 6.37 -1.89
N LEU A 205 12.39 6.68 -1.18
CA LEU A 205 12.22 6.38 0.25
C LEU A 205 11.85 4.92 0.47
N ALA A 206 10.95 4.42 -0.37
CA ALA A 206 10.47 3.04 -0.34
C ALA A 206 9.88 2.68 -1.70
N TYR A 207 9.85 1.39 -2.01
CA TYR A 207 9.15 0.87 -3.18
C TYR A 207 8.62 -0.54 -2.91
N GLY A 208 7.65 -0.97 -3.71
CA GLY A 208 7.09 -2.30 -3.62
C GLY A 208 6.48 -2.81 -4.92
N LEU A 209 6.30 -4.13 -4.94
CA LEU A 209 5.47 -4.85 -5.87
C LEU A 209 4.43 -5.59 -5.03
N ALA A 210 3.15 -5.34 -5.29
CA ALA A 210 2.05 -5.98 -4.58
C ALA A 210 1.11 -6.70 -5.54
N VAL A 211 0.43 -7.71 -5.03
CA VAL A 211 -0.62 -8.46 -5.72
C VAL A 211 -1.94 -8.29 -4.98
N GLU A 212 -3.03 -8.23 -5.70
CA GLU A 212 -4.37 -8.27 -5.12
C GLU A 212 -4.57 -9.61 -4.41
N GLU A 213 -4.76 -9.57 -3.09
CA GLU A 213 -4.92 -10.77 -2.24
C GLU A 213 -6.29 -11.42 -2.40
N VAL A 214 -7.31 -10.58 -2.53
CA VAL A 214 -8.68 -11.00 -2.84
C VAL A 214 -9.05 -10.37 -4.16
N LYS A 215 -9.37 -11.19 -5.15
CA LYS A 215 -9.81 -10.69 -6.45
C LYS A 215 -11.10 -9.90 -6.31
N THR A 216 -11.01 -8.63 -6.64
CA THR A 216 -12.16 -7.79 -6.94
C THR A 216 -12.31 -7.73 -8.46
N ASP A 217 -13.45 -7.30 -8.97
CA ASP A 217 -13.62 -7.11 -10.43
C ASP A 217 -12.86 -5.85 -10.94
N GLY A 218 -11.71 -5.57 -10.31
CA GLY A 218 -10.84 -4.46 -10.65
C GLY A 218 -10.13 -4.63 -11.98
N ASP A 219 -9.67 -3.52 -12.50
CA ASP A 219 -8.93 -3.41 -13.76
C ASP A 219 -7.44 -3.79 -13.63
N PHE A 220 -6.98 -4.18 -12.45
CA PHE A 220 -5.62 -4.60 -12.18
C PHE A 220 -5.56 -5.89 -11.33
N THR A 221 -4.39 -6.52 -11.29
CA THR A 221 -4.10 -7.65 -10.40
C THR A 221 -2.84 -7.43 -9.58
N HIS A 222 -1.95 -6.59 -10.10
CA HIS A 222 -0.69 -6.22 -9.44
C HIS A 222 -0.51 -4.71 -9.54
N PHE A 223 0.23 -4.14 -8.59
CA PHE A 223 0.73 -2.79 -8.77
C PHE A 223 2.16 -2.66 -8.24
N VAL A 224 2.90 -1.81 -8.92
CA VAL A 224 4.25 -1.39 -8.55
C VAL A 224 4.14 0.03 -8.06
N TRP A 225 4.75 0.30 -6.92
CA TRP A 225 4.76 1.64 -6.38
C TRP A 225 6.14 2.04 -5.90
N TYR A 226 6.39 3.33 -5.89
CA TYR A 226 7.54 3.90 -5.20
C TYR A 226 7.20 5.27 -4.62
N ALA A 227 7.81 5.57 -3.47
CA ALA A 227 7.61 6.81 -2.73
C ALA A 227 8.89 7.66 -2.74
N THR A 228 8.73 8.97 -2.91
CA THR A 228 9.81 9.96 -2.95
C THR A 228 9.49 11.10 -1.99
N LYS A 229 10.50 11.89 -1.61
CA LYS A 229 10.31 13.06 -0.74
C LYS A 229 9.63 14.23 -1.43
N ASP A 230 9.81 14.35 -2.75
CA ASP A 230 9.31 15.47 -3.56
C ASP A 230 9.08 15.04 -5.01
N LEU A 231 8.41 15.88 -5.81
CA LEU A 231 8.15 15.63 -7.23
C LEU A 231 9.40 15.64 -8.09
N ALA A 232 10.42 16.42 -7.71
CA ALA A 232 11.67 16.50 -8.48
C ALA A 232 12.42 15.15 -8.47
N ALA A 233 12.23 14.34 -7.44
CA ALA A 233 12.80 13.01 -7.38
C ALA A 233 12.23 12.07 -8.46
N PHE A 234 11.02 12.28 -8.97
CA PHE A 234 10.47 11.48 -10.09
C PHE A 234 11.29 11.65 -11.37
N GLU A 235 11.84 12.84 -11.63
CA GLU A 235 12.76 13.04 -12.76
C GLU A 235 14.06 12.25 -12.59
N LYS A 236 14.57 12.14 -11.36
CA LYS A 236 15.75 11.30 -11.07
C LYS A 236 15.44 9.81 -11.29
N VAL A 237 14.24 9.37 -10.88
CA VAL A 237 13.80 8.00 -11.15
C VAL A 237 13.72 7.75 -12.65
N ARG A 238 13.09 8.65 -13.41
CA ARG A 238 13.00 8.58 -14.88
C ARG A 238 14.40 8.52 -15.51
N ALA A 239 15.29 9.42 -15.10
CA ALA A 239 16.66 9.46 -15.61
C ALA A 239 17.43 8.16 -15.33
N ALA A 240 17.26 7.56 -14.15
CA ALA A 240 17.89 6.29 -13.79
C ALA A 240 17.40 5.13 -14.68
N TYR A 241 16.10 5.04 -14.93
CA TYR A 241 15.56 4.05 -15.86
C TYR A 241 16.03 4.27 -17.30
N THR A 242 16.10 5.52 -17.74
CA THR A 242 16.66 5.86 -19.08
C THR A 242 18.13 5.43 -19.16
N ALA A 243 18.95 5.81 -18.19
CA ALA A 243 20.36 5.44 -18.16
C ALA A 243 20.59 3.92 -18.07
N ASP A 244 19.69 3.19 -17.38
CA ASP A 244 19.77 1.74 -17.33
C ASP A 244 19.39 1.10 -18.69
N ARG A 245 18.35 1.61 -19.34
CA ARG A 245 17.94 1.19 -20.69
C ARG A 245 19.04 1.44 -21.72
N ASP A 246 19.65 2.64 -21.69
CA ASP A 246 20.63 3.07 -22.70
C ASP A 246 21.96 2.29 -22.63
N LYS A 247 22.17 1.45 -21.61
CA LYS A 247 23.28 0.48 -21.54
C LYS A 247 23.07 -0.73 -22.44
N ARG A 248 21.86 -0.93 -22.96
CA ARG A 248 21.47 -2.10 -23.72
C ARG A 248 21.31 -1.77 -25.20
N SER A 249 21.63 -2.72 -26.05
CA SER A 249 21.30 -2.63 -27.47
C SER A 249 19.78 -2.52 -27.70
N GLN A 250 19.36 -2.05 -28.85
CA GLN A 250 17.94 -2.01 -29.21
C GLN A 250 17.30 -3.40 -29.18
N GLU A 251 18.01 -4.43 -29.65
CA GLU A 251 17.54 -5.81 -29.64
C GLU A 251 17.29 -6.32 -28.20
N GLU A 252 18.18 -6.00 -27.26
CA GLU A 252 17.99 -6.34 -25.85
C GLU A 252 16.80 -5.58 -25.22
N GLN A 253 16.62 -4.32 -25.58
CA GLN A 253 15.46 -3.53 -25.10
C GLN A 253 14.15 -4.12 -25.61
N ASP A 254 14.09 -4.49 -26.89
CA ASP A 254 12.91 -5.10 -27.52
C ASP A 254 12.61 -6.46 -26.89
N ALA A 255 13.64 -7.25 -26.59
CA ALA A 255 13.49 -8.55 -25.90
C ALA A 255 12.91 -8.38 -24.50
N ILE A 256 13.35 -7.37 -23.74
CA ILE A 256 12.81 -7.06 -22.40
C ILE A 256 11.35 -6.66 -22.50
N ILE A 257 10.99 -5.77 -23.41
CA ILE A 257 9.61 -5.35 -23.64
C ILE A 257 8.75 -6.56 -23.99
N ALA A 258 9.23 -7.43 -24.90
CA ALA A 258 8.50 -8.64 -25.27
C ALA A 258 8.34 -9.61 -24.08
N GLU A 259 9.33 -9.70 -23.18
CA GLU A 259 9.25 -10.52 -21.97
C GLU A 259 8.13 -10.00 -21.04
N PHE A 260 8.00 -8.67 -20.82
CA PHE A 260 6.89 -8.08 -20.07
C PHE A 260 5.53 -8.29 -20.77
N LEU A 261 5.43 -8.03 -22.06
CA LEU A 261 4.18 -8.16 -22.84
C LEU A 261 3.61 -9.58 -22.85
N LYS A 262 4.46 -10.61 -22.68
CA LYS A 262 4.01 -12.00 -22.48
C LYS A 262 3.23 -12.19 -21.18
N THR A 263 3.45 -11.35 -20.19
CA THR A 263 2.93 -11.51 -18.83
C THR A 263 1.76 -10.57 -18.51
N ILE A 264 1.62 -9.44 -19.20
CA ILE A 264 0.64 -8.40 -18.91
C ILE A 264 -0.38 -8.19 -20.02
N GLU A 265 -1.50 -7.56 -19.67
CA GLU A 265 -2.47 -6.98 -20.59
C GLU A 265 -2.16 -5.48 -20.71
N PRO A 266 -1.48 -5.01 -21.77
CA PRO A 266 -0.91 -3.66 -21.81
C PRO A 266 -1.98 -2.55 -21.78
N ASP A 267 -3.15 -2.80 -22.38
CA ASP A 267 -4.25 -1.83 -22.47
C ASP A 267 -4.99 -1.61 -21.13
N ALA A 268 -4.75 -2.49 -20.13
CA ALA A 268 -5.32 -2.41 -18.80
C ALA A 268 -4.36 -1.78 -17.77
N SER A 269 -3.30 -1.11 -18.23
CA SER A 269 -2.33 -0.46 -17.33
C SER A 269 -2.71 1.01 -17.10
N ARG A 270 -2.66 1.45 -15.85
CA ARG A 270 -2.82 2.86 -15.48
C ARG A 270 -1.75 3.30 -14.49
N SER A 271 -1.49 4.60 -14.43
CA SER A 271 -0.57 5.17 -13.43
C SER A 271 -1.23 6.31 -12.70
N GLU A 272 -0.95 6.41 -11.41
CA GLU A 272 -1.42 7.49 -10.55
C GLU A 272 -0.26 8.08 -9.76
N VAL A 273 -0.38 9.36 -9.43
CA VAL A 273 0.53 10.04 -8.52
C VAL A 273 -0.29 10.65 -7.40
N GLY A 274 0.04 10.32 -6.18
CA GLY A 274 -0.60 10.85 -4.98
C GLY A 274 0.39 11.50 -4.04
N ARG A 275 -0.07 12.51 -3.31
CA ARG A 275 0.64 13.11 -2.20
C ARG A 275 0.07 12.56 -0.90
N SER A 276 0.92 12.10 -0.01
CA SER A 276 0.50 11.83 1.37
C SER A 276 0.15 13.15 2.06
N ILE A 277 -1.02 13.19 2.71
CA ILE A 277 -1.44 14.29 3.59
C ILE A 277 -1.46 13.85 5.05
N MET A 278 -1.45 12.55 5.29
CA MET A 278 -1.16 11.90 6.57
C MET A 278 -0.31 10.66 6.27
N PHE A 279 0.72 10.43 7.08
CA PHE A 279 1.60 9.27 6.95
C PHE A 279 2.21 8.94 8.30
N LYS A 280 2.00 7.72 8.79
CA LYS A 280 2.52 7.24 10.06
C LYS A 280 3.04 5.82 9.91
N VAL A 281 4.18 5.57 10.52
CA VAL A 281 4.83 4.25 10.55
C VAL A 281 5.03 3.86 12.00
N GLY A 282 4.73 2.63 12.35
CA GLY A 282 5.00 2.06 13.66
C GLY A 282 6.51 1.98 13.90
N GLY A 283 6.93 2.15 15.14
CA GLY A 283 8.31 1.85 15.52
C GLY A 283 8.57 0.36 15.28
N MET A 284 9.51 0.03 14.39
CA MET A 284 10.05 -1.33 14.36
C MET A 284 10.72 -1.56 15.70
N LYS A 285 10.09 -2.40 16.56
CA LYS A 285 10.70 -2.87 17.81
C LYS A 285 11.73 -3.94 17.52
#